data_2fef198d32057bc399da076f13996c26
#
_entry.id   2fef198d32057bc399da076f13996c26
#
_cell.length_a   1.000
_cell.length_b   1.000
_cell.length_c   1.000
_cell.angle_alpha   90.00
_cell.angle_beta   90.00
_cell.angle_gamma   90.00
#
_symmetry.space_group_name_H-M   'P 1'
#
loop_
_entity.id
_entity.type
_entity.pdbx_description
1 polymer ?
#
loop_
_entity_poly.entity_id
_entity_poly.type
_entity_poly.pdbx_seq_one_letter_code
_entity_poly.pdbx_strand_id
1 'polypeptide(L)'
;MKRLILGAALAALTACAQPSALPKGPMAAGSGITITATPVALNPQDPSQDRIGDFVYAGGLVLSSDQTSRFHGLSDLRVTRDGKLTSMSDEGDLLETRVLLDKAGRLVGVGPGKLTVLTGPDGKPLQGKKEADSEGLAVLPNGDRLVSFEAIDRILLYPAKGGPARVVPSPVGAGFPPNGGMEALAFDPAIGPDGYITAGEDSGETWTCRLSVACVKGPTLEKPPEFGVVAVDRLADGKTAWLFRAWDPVRGSRITLKIVGPAGEVARLDMAKPLTVDNLEGVSAVPGKDGAIRFYLLSDDNFSNSQKTILLAFDWKPAN
;
A
#
# COMPACT_ATOMS: atom_id res chain seq x y z
N MET A 1 73.31 -9.81 15.01
CA MET A 1 72.58 -9.19 13.89
C MET A 1 71.09 -9.55 14.04
N LYS A 2 70.29 -8.63 14.57
CA LYS A 2 68.84 -8.79 14.73
C LYS A 2 68.17 -8.00 13.60
N ARG A 3 67.45 -8.71 12.73
CA ARG A 3 66.60 -8.07 11.67
C ARG A 3 65.27 -7.71 12.25
N LEU A 4 64.98 -6.42 12.31
CA LEU A 4 63.60 -5.91 12.53
C LEU A 4 62.78 -6.06 11.24
N ILE A 5 61.67 -6.72 11.33
CA ILE A 5 60.64 -6.74 10.27
C ILE A 5 59.62 -5.68 10.65
N LEU A 6 59.56 -4.61 9.85
CA LEU A 6 58.52 -3.57 9.95
C LEU A 6 57.29 -4.06 9.18
N GLY A 7 56.23 -4.42 9.89
CA GLY A 7 54.95 -4.72 9.30
C GLY A 7 54.17 -3.44 9.06
N ALA A 8 53.93 -3.08 7.81
CA ALA A 8 53.05 -1.98 7.45
C ALA A 8 51.61 -2.48 7.50
N ALA A 9 50.82 -2.00 8.46
CA ALA A 9 49.40 -2.21 8.52
C ALA A 9 48.72 -1.23 7.55
N LEU A 10 48.16 -1.77 6.45
CA LEU A 10 47.29 -1.03 5.55
C LEU A 10 45.92 -0.90 6.22
N ALA A 11 45.60 0.27 6.77
CA ALA A 11 44.26 0.59 7.21
C ALA A 11 43.40 0.90 5.97
N ALA A 12 42.55 -0.05 5.58
CA ALA A 12 41.53 0.20 4.57
C ALA A 12 40.45 1.08 5.19
N LEU A 13 40.43 2.36 4.84
CA LEU A 13 39.33 3.28 5.10
C LEU A 13 38.17 2.91 4.16
N THR A 14 37.27 2.07 4.63
CA THR A 14 35.96 1.94 4.02
C THR A 14 35.18 3.22 4.32
N ALA A 15 35.23 4.17 3.38
CA ALA A 15 34.29 5.28 3.38
C ALA A 15 32.87 4.70 3.15
N CYS A 16 32.11 4.49 4.23
CA CYS A 16 30.67 4.36 4.14
C CYS A 16 30.15 5.68 3.58
N ALA A 17 29.83 5.70 2.28
CA ALA A 17 29.06 6.80 1.71
C ALA A 17 27.73 6.84 2.46
N GLN A 18 27.57 7.81 3.35
CA GLN A 18 26.25 8.11 3.93
C GLN A 18 25.36 8.54 2.76
N PRO A 19 24.17 7.95 2.62
CA PRO A 19 23.23 8.45 1.64
C PRO A 19 22.96 9.92 1.93
N SER A 20 23.02 10.76 0.90
CA SER A 20 22.69 12.17 1.01
C SER A 20 21.26 12.25 1.54
N ALA A 21 21.09 12.73 2.77
CA ALA A 21 19.76 12.96 3.29
C ALA A 21 19.06 13.97 2.38
N LEU A 22 18.03 13.51 1.68
CA LEU A 22 17.17 14.39 0.87
C LEU A 22 16.58 15.48 1.78
N PRO A 23 16.35 16.69 1.29
CA PRO A 23 15.84 17.78 2.10
C PRO A 23 14.51 17.40 2.75
N LYS A 24 14.48 17.30 4.08
CA LYS A 24 13.24 17.18 4.87
C LYS A 24 12.62 18.58 5.00
N GLY A 25 12.11 19.13 3.91
CA GLY A 25 11.39 20.39 3.93
C GLY A 25 9.89 20.16 3.78
N PRO A 26 9.02 21.00 4.36
CA PRO A 26 7.62 20.96 4.01
C PRO A 26 7.48 21.26 2.53
N MET A 27 6.92 20.34 1.74
CA MET A 27 6.53 20.63 0.39
C MET A 27 5.29 21.52 0.42
N ALA A 28 5.23 22.51 -0.47
CA ALA A 28 3.98 23.26 -0.66
C ALA A 28 2.87 22.27 -1.03
N ALA A 29 1.68 22.47 -0.49
CA ALA A 29 0.53 21.63 -0.80
C ALA A 29 0.34 21.51 -2.31
N GLY A 30 0.25 20.27 -2.80
CA GLY A 30 0.09 19.99 -4.22
C GLY A 30 1.34 20.15 -5.08
N SER A 31 2.54 20.14 -4.49
CA SER A 31 3.81 20.18 -5.24
C SER A 31 3.93 19.00 -6.18
N GLY A 32 4.32 19.27 -7.43
CA GLY A 32 4.66 18.26 -8.42
C GLY A 32 6.03 17.66 -8.13
N ILE A 33 6.13 16.33 -8.28
CA ILE A 33 7.40 15.60 -8.22
C ILE A 33 7.57 14.71 -9.45
N THR A 34 8.81 14.49 -9.84
CA THR A 34 9.16 13.44 -10.81
C THR A 34 9.33 12.12 -10.06
N ILE A 35 8.67 11.08 -10.55
CA ILE A 35 8.82 9.72 -10.02
C ILE A 35 9.62 8.92 -11.03
N THR A 36 10.76 8.41 -10.61
CA THR A 36 11.55 7.45 -11.37
C THR A 36 10.93 6.07 -11.19
N ALA A 37 10.67 5.39 -12.30
CA ALA A 37 10.07 4.06 -12.32
C ALA A 37 11.02 3.08 -13.02
N THR A 38 11.59 2.14 -12.26
CA THR A 38 12.52 1.13 -12.78
C THR A 38 11.81 -0.21 -12.88
N PRO A 39 11.70 -0.81 -14.09
CA PRO A 39 11.05 -2.10 -14.27
C PRO A 39 11.73 -3.22 -13.47
N VAL A 40 10.93 -4.15 -12.95
CA VAL A 40 11.40 -5.36 -12.27
C VAL A 40 10.73 -6.60 -12.86
N ALA A 41 11.43 -7.73 -12.85
CA ALA A 41 10.86 -9.03 -13.20
C ALA A 41 10.03 -9.57 -12.02
N LEU A 42 9.07 -10.47 -12.29
CA LEU A 42 8.36 -11.19 -11.22
C LEU A 42 9.33 -12.04 -10.39
N ASN A 43 10.23 -12.73 -11.07
CA ASN A 43 11.29 -13.52 -10.47
C ASN A 43 12.65 -13.07 -11.04
N PRO A 44 13.48 -12.39 -10.25
CA PRO A 44 14.83 -11.97 -10.73
C PRO A 44 15.75 -13.15 -11.08
N GLN A 45 15.52 -14.35 -10.52
CA GLN A 45 16.30 -15.55 -10.81
C GLN A 45 15.80 -16.30 -12.05
N ASP A 46 14.53 -16.10 -12.42
CA ASP A 46 13.92 -16.61 -13.64
C ASP A 46 13.05 -15.53 -14.31
N PRO A 47 13.65 -14.63 -15.11
CA PRO A 47 12.92 -13.56 -15.75
C PRO A 47 11.84 -14.01 -16.76
N SER A 48 11.81 -15.29 -17.11
CA SER A 48 10.77 -15.87 -17.98
C SER A 48 9.49 -16.24 -17.21
N GLN A 49 9.56 -16.30 -15.87
CA GLN A 49 8.38 -16.54 -15.05
C GLN A 49 7.43 -15.34 -15.13
N ASP A 50 6.25 -15.55 -15.71
CA ASP A 50 5.25 -14.54 -15.96
C ASP A 50 3.93 -14.75 -15.22
N ARG A 51 3.86 -15.75 -14.29
CA ARG A 51 2.65 -16.08 -13.54
C ARG A 51 2.89 -16.75 -12.20
N ILE A 52 1.87 -16.67 -11.36
CA ILE A 52 1.74 -17.44 -10.12
C ILE A 52 0.31 -18.01 -10.10
N GLY A 53 0.17 -19.32 -10.29
CA GLY A 53 -1.16 -19.93 -10.44
C GLY A 53 -1.95 -19.27 -11.58
N ASP A 54 -3.16 -18.80 -11.26
CA ASP A 54 -4.07 -18.15 -12.22
C ASP A 54 -3.77 -16.64 -12.43
N PHE A 55 -2.80 -16.08 -11.70
CA PHE A 55 -2.43 -14.67 -11.81
C PHE A 55 -1.28 -14.50 -12.81
N VAL A 56 -1.53 -13.70 -13.86
CA VAL A 56 -0.55 -13.37 -14.89
C VAL A 56 0.11 -12.04 -14.51
N TYR A 57 1.44 -12.04 -14.46
CA TYR A 57 2.22 -10.84 -14.17
C TYR A 57 2.14 -9.83 -15.31
N ALA A 58 1.61 -8.67 -15.01
CA ALA A 58 1.37 -7.59 -15.96
C ALA A 58 2.37 -6.42 -15.82
N GLY A 59 3.49 -6.65 -15.14
CA GLY A 59 4.57 -5.68 -14.96
C GLY A 59 4.75 -5.26 -13.51
N GLY A 60 5.93 -4.74 -13.20
CA GLY A 60 6.27 -4.21 -11.89
C GLY A 60 7.35 -3.15 -11.98
N LEU A 61 7.35 -2.26 -11.01
CA LEU A 61 8.20 -1.08 -10.97
C LEU A 61 8.75 -0.88 -9.55
N VAL A 62 10.02 -0.55 -9.43
CA VAL A 62 10.53 0.15 -8.26
C VAL A 62 10.34 1.64 -8.51
N LEU A 63 9.70 2.32 -7.57
CA LEU A 63 9.43 3.75 -7.62
C LEU A 63 10.36 4.51 -6.68
N SER A 64 10.83 5.68 -7.09
CA SER A 64 11.63 6.56 -6.25
C SER A 64 11.52 8.02 -6.73
N SER A 65 11.89 8.95 -5.86
CA SER A 65 12.07 10.36 -6.23
C SER A 65 13.31 10.90 -5.55
N ASP A 66 14.10 11.66 -6.29
CA ASP A 66 15.28 12.38 -5.79
C ASP A 66 14.97 13.84 -5.41
N GLN A 67 13.73 14.26 -5.60
CA GLN A 67 13.29 15.64 -5.37
C GLN A 67 12.79 15.89 -3.94
N THR A 68 12.44 14.84 -3.22
CA THR A 68 11.85 14.94 -1.88
C THR A 68 12.06 13.68 -1.06
N SER A 69 12.27 13.84 0.25
CA SER A 69 12.26 12.74 1.22
C SER A 69 10.85 12.35 1.66
N ARG A 70 9.80 12.90 1.05
CA ARG A 70 8.41 12.62 1.40
C ARG A 70 7.75 11.59 0.47
N PHE A 71 8.48 11.10 -0.53
CA PHE A 71 8.05 10.00 -1.38
C PHE A 71 8.56 8.68 -0.81
N HIS A 72 8.03 8.30 0.35
CA HIS A 72 8.34 7.09 1.09
C HIS A 72 7.11 6.66 1.92
N GLY A 73 7.16 5.49 2.52
CA GLY A 73 6.16 5.04 3.48
C GLY A 73 4.75 4.93 2.89
N LEU A 74 4.62 4.46 1.64
CA LEU A 74 3.31 4.38 0.98
C LEU A 74 2.56 3.14 1.44
N SER A 75 1.50 3.32 2.25
CA SER A 75 0.79 2.25 2.95
C SER A 75 -0.33 1.60 2.12
N ASP A 76 -1.18 2.36 1.43
CA ASP A 76 -2.25 1.78 0.59
C ASP A 76 -2.40 2.54 -0.73
N LEU A 77 -3.17 2.00 -1.67
CA LEU A 77 -3.42 2.65 -2.96
C LEU A 77 -4.83 2.41 -3.47
N ARG A 78 -5.27 3.31 -4.35
CA ARG A 78 -6.44 3.09 -5.22
C ARG A 78 -6.10 3.48 -6.64
N VAL A 79 -6.37 2.58 -7.58
CA VAL A 79 -6.21 2.82 -9.01
C VAL A 79 -7.57 2.79 -9.68
N THR A 80 -7.89 3.83 -10.43
CA THR A 80 -9.13 3.91 -11.19
C THR A 80 -9.00 3.28 -12.58
N ARG A 81 -10.12 2.99 -13.24
CA ARG A 81 -10.13 2.40 -14.59
C ARG A 81 -9.40 3.28 -15.63
N ASP A 82 -9.40 4.58 -15.46
CA ASP A 82 -8.66 5.52 -16.33
C ASP A 82 -7.18 5.67 -15.94
N GLY A 83 -6.71 4.89 -14.95
CA GLY A 83 -5.32 4.80 -14.54
C GLY A 83 -4.88 5.85 -13.51
N LYS A 84 -5.78 6.66 -12.94
CA LYS A 84 -5.40 7.53 -11.83
C LYS A 84 -5.04 6.67 -10.62
N LEU A 85 -3.85 6.89 -10.05
CA LEU A 85 -3.38 6.28 -8.82
C LEU A 85 -3.41 7.30 -7.70
N THR A 86 -4.03 6.95 -6.60
CA THR A 86 -4.00 7.69 -5.33
C THR A 86 -3.41 6.75 -4.27
N SER A 87 -2.48 7.25 -3.48
CA SER A 87 -1.86 6.55 -2.35
C SER A 87 -1.66 7.54 -1.21
N MET A 88 -1.36 7.08 -0.02
CA MET A 88 -0.95 7.92 1.08
C MET A 88 0.25 7.29 1.80
N SER A 89 0.97 8.11 2.55
CA SER A 89 2.10 7.66 3.34
C SER A 89 1.78 7.68 4.83
N ASP A 90 2.47 6.85 5.59
CA ASP A 90 2.43 6.79 7.05
C ASP A 90 3.02 8.04 7.75
N GLU A 91 3.52 9.01 6.98
CA GLU A 91 3.87 10.37 7.45
C GLU A 91 2.82 11.43 7.03
N GLY A 92 1.66 11.01 6.53
CA GLY A 92 0.53 11.89 6.26
C GLY A 92 0.65 12.68 4.94
N ASP A 93 1.21 12.09 3.91
CA ASP A 93 1.20 12.63 2.56
C ASP A 93 0.26 11.86 1.64
N LEU A 94 -0.54 12.58 0.88
CA LEU A 94 -1.36 12.03 -0.20
C LEU A 94 -0.61 12.16 -1.52
N LEU A 95 -0.37 11.03 -2.19
CA LEU A 95 0.18 10.96 -3.53
C LEU A 95 -0.93 10.80 -4.55
N GLU A 96 -0.94 11.63 -5.58
CA GLU A 96 -1.75 11.45 -6.78
C GLU A 96 -0.84 11.37 -8.00
N THR A 97 -0.98 10.31 -8.80
CA THR A 97 -0.26 10.10 -10.06
C THR A 97 -1.11 9.29 -11.03
N ARG A 98 -0.54 8.75 -12.09
CA ARG A 98 -1.19 7.85 -13.05
C ARG A 98 -0.28 6.69 -13.39
N VAL A 99 -0.82 5.48 -13.44
CA VAL A 99 -0.11 4.34 -14.03
C VAL A 99 -0.02 4.50 -15.54
N LEU A 100 1.12 4.14 -16.11
CA LEU A 100 1.36 4.14 -17.55
C LEU A 100 1.44 2.69 -18.03
N LEU A 101 0.61 2.39 -19.02
CA LEU A 101 0.54 1.06 -19.62
C LEU A 101 1.03 1.12 -21.07
N ASP A 102 1.71 0.08 -21.53
CA ASP A 102 2.04 -0.08 -22.93
C ASP A 102 0.83 -0.54 -23.77
N LYS A 103 1.03 -0.74 -25.07
CA LYS A 103 -0.02 -1.18 -26.01
C LYS A 103 -0.59 -2.57 -25.68
N ALA A 104 0.19 -3.42 -25.00
CA ALA A 104 -0.24 -4.73 -24.52
C ALA A 104 -0.95 -4.66 -23.16
N GLY A 105 -1.03 -3.48 -22.56
CA GLY A 105 -1.63 -3.27 -21.25
C GLY A 105 -0.69 -3.59 -20.07
N ARG A 106 0.61 -3.75 -20.31
CA ARG A 106 1.59 -3.99 -19.24
C ARG A 106 1.95 -2.68 -18.53
N LEU A 107 2.10 -2.74 -17.22
CA LEU A 107 2.59 -1.62 -16.40
C LEU A 107 4.06 -1.33 -16.75
N VAL A 108 4.33 -0.13 -17.25
CA VAL A 108 5.66 0.27 -17.75
C VAL A 108 6.17 1.56 -17.11
N GLY A 109 5.35 2.24 -16.33
CA GLY A 109 5.75 3.48 -15.68
C GLY A 109 4.64 4.11 -14.85
N VAL A 110 4.95 5.26 -14.25
CA VAL A 110 3.99 6.17 -13.64
C VAL A 110 4.24 7.58 -14.15
N GLY A 111 3.20 8.39 -14.16
CA GLY A 111 3.29 9.81 -14.50
C GLY A 111 3.93 10.65 -13.40
N PRO A 112 4.07 11.98 -13.61
CA PRO A 112 4.46 12.89 -12.55
C PRO A 112 3.53 12.76 -11.35
N GLY A 113 4.10 12.78 -10.14
CA GLY A 113 3.35 12.74 -8.89
C GLY A 113 2.98 14.14 -8.40
N LYS A 114 1.91 14.21 -7.61
CA LYS A 114 1.53 15.38 -6.83
C LYS A 114 1.41 14.95 -5.37
N LEU A 115 2.18 15.57 -4.48
CA LEU A 115 2.12 15.34 -3.05
C LEU A 115 1.29 16.43 -2.37
N THR A 116 0.39 16.02 -1.48
CA THR A 116 -0.44 16.93 -0.68
C THR A 116 -0.41 16.46 0.77
N VAL A 117 -0.07 17.35 1.69
CA VAL A 117 -0.09 17.05 3.12
C VAL A 117 -1.52 16.79 3.59
N LEU A 118 -1.74 15.71 4.32
CA LEU A 118 -3.00 15.44 4.98
C LEU A 118 -3.19 16.40 6.16
N THR A 119 -4.42 16.86 6.34
CA THR A 119 -4.78 17.81 7.39
C THR A 119 -5.77 17.19 8.37
N GLY A 120 -5.73 17.67 9.60
CA GLY A 120 -6.73 17.34 10.61
C GLY A 120 -8.06 18.07 10.41
N PRO A 121 -9.06 17.81 11.28
CA PRO A 121 -10.34 18.51 11.24
C PRO A 121 -10.26 20.02 11.50
N ASP A 122 -9.16 20.49 12.09
CA ASP A 122 -8.86 21.91 12.28
C ASP A 122 -8.25 22.57 11.04
N GLY A 123 -8.06 21.82 9.95
CA GLY A 123 -7.47 22.27 8.69
C GLY A 123 -5.94 22.42 8.72
N LYS A 124 -5.28 22.06 9.82
CA LYS A 124 -3.81 22.12 9.93
C LYS A 124 -3.20 20.78 9.50
N PRO A 125 -1.95 20.80 8.99
CA PRO A 125 -1.19 19.59 8.74
C PRO A 125 -1.12 18.69 9.99
N LEU A 126 -1.27 17.38 9.81
CA LEU A 126 -1.06 16.40 10.87
C LEU A 126 0.39 16.47 11.36
N GLN A 127 0.60 16.31 12.67
CA GLN A 127 1.89 16.55 13.30
C GLN A 127 2.51 15.25 13.82
N GLY A 128 3.66 14.90 13.22
CA GLY A 128 4.43 13.72 13.59
C GLY A 128 3.70 12.40 13.34
N LYS A 129 4.43 11.29 13.40
CA LYS A 129 3.90 9.96 13.05
C LYS A 129 2.62 9.62 13.83
N LYS A 130 2.56 9.93 15.12
CA LYS A 130 1.38 9.62 15.96
C LYS A 130 0.06 10.17 15.43
N GLU A 131 0.05 11.34 14.76
CA GLU A 131 -1.16 11.91 14.16
C GLU A 131 -1.31 11.53 12.70
N ALA A 132 -0.20 11.30 12.02
CA ALA A 132 -0.12 11.17 10.57
C ALA A 132 -0.03 9.71 10.08
N ASP A 133 0.06 8.74 10.99
CA ASP A 133 0.21 7.31 10.72
C ASP A 133 -1.00 6.77 9.95
N SER A 134 -1.01 7.01 8.63
CA SER A 134 -2.12 6.66 7.76
C SER A 134 -1.88 5.32 7.09
N GLU A 135 -2.87 4.39 7.19
CA GLU A 135 -2.70 2.99 6.84
C GLU A 135 -3.64 2.53 5.71
N GLY A 136 -4.93 2.80 5.80
CA GLY A 136 -5.91 2.36 4.81
C GLY A 136 -6.55 3.52 4.04
N LEU A 137 -6.85 3.29 2.77
CA LEU A 137 -7.45 4.26 1.86
C LEU A 137 -8.73 3.71 1.20
N ALA A 138 -9.85 4.41 1.30
CA ALA A 138 -11.02 4.15 0.49
C ALA A 138 -11.42 5.41 -0.29
N VAL A 139 -11.93 5.23 -1.51
CA VAL A 139 -12.45 6.32 -2.34
C VAL A 139 -13.94 6.08 -2.58
N LEU A 140 -14.78 6.99 -2.12
CA LEU A 140 -16.22 6.94 -2.30
C LEU A 140 -16.63 7.34 -3.72
N PRO A 141 -17.85 6.98 -4.20
CA PRO A 141 -18.30 7.30 -5.55
C PRO A 141 -18.32 8.79 -5.90
N ASN A 142 -18.47 9.67 -4.91
CA ASN A 142 -18.44 11.12 -5.07
C ASN A 142 -17.02 11.69 -5.11
N GLY A 143 -16.00 10.83 -4.96
CA GLY A 143 -14.58 11.18 -4.94
C GLY A 143 -14.03 11.57 -3.57
N ASP A 144 -14.84 11.58 -2.51
CA ASP A 144 -14.36 11.75 -1.15
C ASP A 144 -13.44 10.59 -0.78
N ARG A 145 -12.41 10.86 0.02
CA ARG A 145 -11.44 9.85 0.46
C ARG A 145 -11.61 9.59 1.95
N LEU A 146 -11.63 8.33 2.33
CA LEU A 146 -11.52 7.89 3.71
C LEU A 146 -10.10 7.41 3.94
N VAL A 147 -9.50 7.83 5.02
CA VAL A 147 -8.16 7.39 5.45
C VAL A 147 -8.27 6.91 6.89
N SER A 148 -7.85 5.68 7.15
CA SER A 148 -7.67 5.17 8.51
C SER A 148 -6.29 5.53 9.04
N PHE A 149 -6.21 5.71 10.34
CA PHE A 149 -4.99 6.06 11.04
C PHE A 149 -4.77 5.11 12.21
N GLU A 150 -3.52 4.76 12.42
CA GLU A 150 -3.03 4.03 13.57
C GLU A 150 -2.58 4.97 14.70
N ALA A 151 -2.08 4.43 15.81
CA ALA A 151 -1.65 5.16 17.00
C ALA A 151 -2.73 6.05 17.66
N ILE A 152 -3.52 6.77 16.88
CA ILE A 152 -4.78 7.40 17.27
C ILE A 152 -5.86 6.85 16.34
N ASP A 153 -6.43 5.71 16.72
CA ASP A 153 -7.40 4.96 15.90
C ASP A 153 -8.59 5.80 15.49
N ARG A 154 -8.64 6.21 14.25
CA ARG A 154 -9.70 7.02 13.67
C ARG A 154 -9.78 6.85 12.16
N ILE A 155 -10.91 7.22 11.58
CA ILE A 155 -11.06 7.37 10.14
C ILE A 155 -11.41 8.83 9.87
N LEU A 156 -10.66 9.46 8.95
CA LEU A 156 -10.92 10.82 8.49
C LEU A 156 -11.45 10.77 7.05
N LEU A 157 -12.46 11.60 6.80
CA LEU A 157 -12.96 11.87 5.45
C LEU A 157 -12.38 13.17 4.93
N TYR A 158 -11.76 13.09 3.76
CA TYR A 158 -11.22 14.21 3.00
C TYR A 158 -12.13 14.49 1.80
N PRO A 159 -12.87 15.63 1.79
CA PRO A 159 -13.80 15.93 0.70
C PRO A 159 -13.08 16.10 -0.65
N ALA A 160 -13.63 15.51 -1.72
CA ALA A 160 -13.10 15.65 -3.08
C ALA A 160 -13.03 17.11 -3.56
N LYS A 161 -13.95 17.95 -3.07
CA LYS A 161 -14.04 19.38 -3.38
C LYS A 161 -13.07 20.25 -2.56
N GLY A 162 -12.25 19.60 -1.70
CA GLY A 162 -11.40 20.30 -0.73
C GLY A 162 -12.18 20.74 0.52
N GLY A 163 -11.45 21.30 1.46
CA GLY A 163 -11.96 21.69 2.78
C GLY A 163 -11.34 20.83 3.90
N PRO A 164 -11.68 21.14 5.17
CA PRO A 164 -11.13 20.43 6.31
C PRO A 164 -11.59 18.95 6.33
N ALA A 165 -10.71 18.10 6.81
CA ALA A 165 -11.06 16.72 7.10
C ALA A 165 -12.13 16.65 8.20
N ARG A 166 -12.89 15.57 8.24
CA ARG A 166 -13.85 15.31 9.32
C ARG A 166 -13.75 13.89 9.82
N VAL A 167 -13.90 13.71 11.11
CA VAL A 167 -13.98 12.37 11.71
C VAL A 167 -15.27 11.69 11.26
N VAL A 168 -15.17 10.44 10.88
CA VAL A 168 -16.31 9.57 10.52
C VAL A 168 -16.31 8.34 11.43
N PRO A 169 -17.40 7.56 11.48
CA PRO A 169 -17.43 6.35 12.31
C PRO A 169 -16.26 5.42 12.05
N SER A 170 -15.68 4.90 13.12
CA SER A 170 -14.64 3.88 13.16
C SER A 170 -15.01 2.82 14.21
N PRO A 171 -14.38 1.65 14.23
CA PRO A 171 -14.62 0.63 15.25
C PRO A 171 -14.30 1.12 16.67
N VAL A 172 -15.30 1.59 17.40
CA VAL A 172 -15.13 2.06 18.77
C VAL A 172 -14.98 0.88 19.72
N GLY A 173 -13.94 0.94 20.59
CA GLY A 173 -13.69 -0.09 21.59
C GLY A 173 -13.13 -1.40 21.04
N ALA A 174 -12.63 -1.41 19.82
CA ALA A 174 -11.97 -2.57 19.23
C ALA A 174 -10.70 -2.97 19.99
N GLY A 175 -10.04 -2.00 20.67
CA GLY A 175 -8.85 -2.27 21.48
C GLY A 175 -7.66 -2.68 20.65
N PHE A 176 -7.45 -2.03 19.50
CA PHE A 176 -6.30 -2.29 18.65
C PHE A 176 -4.98 -2.11 19.42
N PRO A 177 -4.00 -3.00 19.19
CA PRO A 177 -2.66 -2.79 19.76
C PRO A 177 -1.99 -1.58 19.08
N PRO A 178 -0.94 -0.99 19.68
CA PRO A 178 -0.32 0.23 19.18
C PRO A 178 0.23 0.19 17.75
N ASN A 179 0.52 -1.01 17.22
CA ASN A 179 0.95 -1.23 15.82
C ASN A 179 0.17 -2.44 15.28
N GLY A 180 -1.09 -2.31 15.04
CA GLY A 180 -1.97 -3.39 14.57
C GLY A 180 -3.41 -2.88 14.44
N GLY A 181 -3.55 -1.62 14.05
CA GLY A 181 -4.80 -0.89 13.92
C GLY A 181 -5.62 -1.26 12.69
N MET A 182 -6.31 -0.26 12.15
CA MET A 182 -7.19 -0.41 10.97
C MET A 182 -6.39 -0.22 9.69
N GLU A 183 -5.60 -1.21 9.26
CA GLU A 183 -4.85 -1.09 8.02
C GLU A 183 -5.73 -1.27 6.78
N ALA A 184 -6.56 -2.29 6.76
CA ALA A 184 -7.46 -2.55 5.63
C ALA A 184 -8.68 -1.62 5.64
N LEU A 185 -8.88 -0.83 4.56
CA LEU A 185 -10.03 0.06 4.40
C LEU A 185 -10.50 0.11 2.94
N ALA A 186 -11.76 -0.18 2.64
CA ALA A 186 -12.31 -0.06 1.29
C ALA A 186 -13.75 0.45 1.26
N PHE A 187 -14.12 1.14 0.19
CA PHE A 187 -15.51 1.40 -0.15
C PHE A 187 -16.25 0.08 -0.43
N ASP A 188 -17.44 -0.08 0.12
CA ASP A 188 -18.29 -1.24 -0.17
C ASP A 188 -19.65 -0.83 -0.69
N PRO A 189 -19.90 -0.97 -2.00
CA PRO A 189 -21.17 -0.61 -2.61
C PRO A 189 -22.36 -1.45 -2.13
N ALA A 190 -22.10 -2.65 -1.60
CA ALA A 190 -23.15 -3.51 -1.06
C ALA A 190 -23.76 -2.95 0.23
N ILE A 191 -23.01 -2.14 0.98
CA ILE A 191 -23.50 -1.45 2.19
C ILE A 191 -24.30 -0.18 1.81
N GLY A 192 -23.93 0.46 0.71
CA GLY A 192 -24.53 1.69 0.21
C GLY A 192 -23.51 2.68 -0.34
N PRO A 193 -23.95 3.85 -0.85
CA PRO A 193 -23.05 4.82 -1.49
C PRO A 193 -22.07 5.50 -0.51
N ASP A 194 -22.30 5.38 0.78
CA ASP A 194 -21.49 5.88 1.88
C ASP A 194 -20.91 4.76 2.75
N GLY A 195 -21.00 3.50 2.27
CA GLY A 195 -20.58 2.31 2.97
C GLY A 195 -19.10 2.02 2.81
N TYR A 196 -18.46 1.51 3.86
CA TYR A 196 -17.05 1.07 3.83
C TYR A 196 -16.84 -0.09 4.78
N ILE A 197 -15.81 -0.87 4.48
CA ILE A 197 -15.34 -1.97 5.32
C ILE A 197 -13.94 -1.68 5.82
N THR A 198 -13.63 -2.15 7.01
CA THR A 198 -12.29 -2.11 7.60
C THR A 198 -11.99 -3.39 8.36
N ALA A 199 -10.71 -3.67 8.59
CA ALA A 199 -10.26 -4.79 9.39
C ALA A 199 -9.05 -4.40 10.24
N GLY A 200 -8.93 -5.03 11.42
CA GLY A 200 -7.73 -4.90 12.25
C GLY A 200 -6.63 -5.85 11.78
N GLU A 201 -5.41 -5.35 11.68
CA GLU A 201 -4.26 -6.08 11.17
C GLU A 201 -4.05 -7.40 11.92
N ASP A 202 -3.79 -7.31 13.21
CA ASP A 202 -3.45 -8.48 14.04
C ASP A 202 -4.65 -9.38 14.30
N SER A 203 -5.80 -8.80 14.60
CA SER A 203 -6.98 -9.55 15.00
C SER A 203 -7.70 -10.23 13.84
N GLY A 204 -7.62 -9.67 12.63
CA GLY A 204 -8.44 -10.08 11.50
C GLY A 204 -9.93 -9.81 11.70
N GLU A 205 -10.31 -9.13 12.76
CA GLU A 205 -11.71 -8.72 12.97
C GLU A 205 -12.12 -7.70 11.92
N THR A 206 -13.34 -7.81 11.41
CA THR A 206 -13.85 -6.90 10.38
C THR A 206 -15.00 -6.07 10.89
N TRP A 207 -15.21 -4.92 10.25
CA TRP A 207 -16.36 -4.05 10.50
C TRP A 207 -16.91 -3.51 9.19
N THR A 208 -18.23 -3.36 9.18
CA THR A 208 -18.98 -2.62 8.15
C THR A 208 -19.45 -1.30 8.74
N CYS A 209 -19.21 -0.22 8.04
CA CYS A 209 -19.44 1.14 8.53
C CYS A 209 -20.20 1.96 7.47
N ARG A 210 -20.84 3.05 7.91
CA ARG A 210 -21.38 4.10 7.04
C ARG A 210 -21.01 5.47 7.60
N LEU A 211 -21.02 6.51 6.77
CA LEU A 211 -20.61 7.86 7.19
C LEU A 211 -21.45 8.45 8.33
N SER A 212 -22.68 7.99 8.50
CA SER A 212 -23.64 8.51 9.48
C SER A 212 -24.12 7.48 10.50
N VAL A 213 -23.57 6.26 10.48
CA VAL A 213 -23.99 5.17 11.34
C VAL A 213 -22.77 4.47 11.92
N ALA A 214 -22.82 4.13 13.20
CA ALA A 214 -21.75 3.41 13.88
C ALA A 214 -21.39 2.12 13.14
N CYS A 215 -20.12 1.74 13.22
CA CYS A 215 -19.61 0.50 12.66
C CYS A 215 -20.24 -0.72 13.35
N VAL A 216 -20.54 -1.73 12.56
CA VAL A 216 -21.04 -3.02 13.03
C VAL A 216 -19.97 -4.06 12.81
N LYS A 217 -19.65 -4.82 13.86
CA LYS A 217 -18.67 -5.90 13.80
C LYS A 217 -19.14 -6.99 12.85
N GLY A 218 -18.27 -7.39 11.94
CA GLY A 218 -18.46 -8.48 10.99
C GLY A 218 -17.75 -9.76 11.46
N PRO A 219 -17.64 -10.76 10.58
CA PRO A 219 -16.89 -11.99 10.87
C PRO A 219 -15.40 -11.71 10.98
N THR A 220 -14.70 -12.52 11.79
CA THR A 220 -13.24 -12.52 11.80
C THR A 220 -12.71 -13.26 10.57
N LEU A 221 -11.70 -12.71 9.92
CA LEU A 221 -11.07 -13.30 8.74
C LEU A 221 -10.24 -14.52 9.13
N GLU A 222 -10.36 -15.57 8.35
CA GLU A 222 -9.42 -16.68 8.41
C GLU A 222 -8.11 -16.26 7.75
N LYS A 223 -7.07 -16.10 8.55
CA LYS A 223 -5.72 -15.72 8.10
C LYS A 223 -4.68 -16.74 8.57
N PRO A 224 -3.54 -16.88 7.85
CA PRO A 224 -2.42 -17.64 8.38
C PRO A 224 -1.97 -17.05 9.72
N PRO A 225 -1.57 -17.85 10.72
CA PRO A 225 -1.36 -17.38 12.11
C PRO A 225 -0.39 -16.21 12.26
N GLU A 226 0.63 -16.14 11.41
CA GLU A 226 1.70 -15.14 11.47
C GLU A 226 1.47 -13.95 10.53
N PHE A 227 0.31 -13.90 9.83
CA PHE A 227 0.03 -12.82 8.87
C PHE A 227 -0.89 -11.76 9.48
N GLY A 228 -0.58 -10.49 9.23
CA GLY A 228 -1.48 -9.35 9.42
C GLY A 228 -2.39 -9.13 8.21
N VAL A 229 -3.54 -8.51 8.42
CA VAL A 229 -4.46 -8.04 7.36
C VAL A 229 -4.11 -6.62 7.01
N VAL A 230 -3.45 -6.38 5.89
CA VAL A 230 -2.86 -5.07 5.58
C VAL A 230 -3.63 -4.25 4.54
N ALA A 231 -4.43 -4.89 3.68
CA ALA A 231 -5.28 -4.13 2.76
C ALA A 231 -6.52 -4.91 2.33
N VAL A 232 -7.48 -4.20 1.76
CA VAL A 232 -8.70 -4.76 1.18
C VAL A 232 -9.15 -3.95 -0.03
N ASP A 233 -9.73 -4.62 -1.03
CA ASP A 233 -10.52 -3.94 -2.06
C ASP A 233 -11.74 -4.76 -2.45
N ARG A 234 -12.80 -4.08 -2.93
CA ARG A 234 -14.05 -4.73 -3.38
C ARG A 234 -14.05 -4.86 -4.89
N LEU A 235 -14.29 -6.07 -5.36
CA LEU A 235 -14.44 -6.35 -6.77
C LEU A 235 -15.85 -5.97 -7.24
N ALA A 236 -15.97 -5.60 -8.52
CA ALA A 236 -17.24 -5.17 -9.09
C ALA A 236 -18.35 -6.25 -9.05
N ASP A 237 -17.99 -7.52 -8.98
CA ASP A 237 -18.89 -8.67 -8.85
C ASP A 237 -19.24 -9.04 -7.40
N GLY A 238 -18.84 -8.20 -6.45
CA GLY A 238 -19.15 -8.36 -5.02
C GLY A 238 -18.18 -9.22 -4.23
N LYS A 239 -17.16 -9.82 -4.88
CA LYS A 239 -16.07 -10.48 -4.17
C LYS A 239 -15.18 -9.47 -3.44
N THR A 240 -14.38 -9.94 -2.52
CA THR A 240 -13.41 -9.12 -1.76
C THR A 240 -12.01 -9.66 -1.95
N ALA A 241 -11.08 -8.79 -2.26
CA ALA A 241 -9.65 -9.08 -2.26
C ALA A 241 -9.05 -8.64 -0.92
N TRP A 242 -8.52 -9.57 -0.16
CA TRP A 242 -7.84 -9.33 1.11
C TRP A 242 -6.35 -9.56 0.94
N LEU A 243 -5.53 -8.59 1.31
CA LEU A 243 -4.08 -8.70 1.33
C LEU A 243 -3.60 -9.00 2.75
N PHE A 244 -2.76 -10.03 2.86
CA PHE A 244 -2.15 -10.44 4.11
C PHE A 244 -0.63 -10.39 3.95
N ARG A 245 0.05 -9.97 4.99
CA ARG A 245 1.51 -9.83 5.03
C ARG A 245 2.07 -10.49 6.28
N ALA A 246 3.25 -11.10 6.14
CA ALA A 246 4.08 -11.56 7.24
C ALA A 246 5.54 -11.24 6.95
N TRP A 247 6.30 -11.00 7.98
CA TRP A 247 7.74 -10.80 7.89
C TRP A 247 8.45 -11.49 9.05
N ASP A 248 9.60 -12.07 8.77
CA ASP A 248 10.58 -12.48 9.77
C ASP A 248 12.01 -12.41 9.18
N PRO A 249 13.05 -12.32 10.04
CA PRO A 249 14.42 -12.10 9.56
C PRO A 249 15.02 -13.27 8.76
N VAL A 250 14.43 -14.45 8.82
CA VAL A 250 14.93 -15.65 8.12
C VAL A 250 14.30 -15.79 6.74
N ARG A 251 12.97 -15.65 6.66
CA ARG A 251 12.18 -15.85 5.42
C ARG A 251 11.92 -14.56 4.67
N GLY A 252 12.08 -13.40 5.31
CA GLY A 252 11.72 -12.08 4.77
C GLY A 252 10.23 -11.88 4.62
N SER A 253 9.85 -10.95 3.75
CA SER A 253 8.44 -10.62 3.47
C SER A 253 7.74 -11.76 2.74
N ARG A 254 6.53 -12.06 3.15
CA ARG A 254 5.62 -13.05 2.56
C ARG A 254 4.24 -12.43 2.45
N ILE A 255 3.61 -12.62 1.30
CA ILE A 255 2.35 -11.99 0.95
C ILE A 255 1.36 -13.06 0.51
N THR A 256 0.13 -12.93 0.95
CA THR A 256 -1.00 -13.71 0.45
C THR A 256 -2.12 -12.76 0.04
N LEU A 257 -2.49 -12.74 -1.22
CA LEU A 257 -3.72 -12.11 -1.71
C LEU A 257 -4.80 -13.18 -1.83
N LYS A 258 -5.87 -13.08 -1.05
CA LYS A 258 -7.05 -13.96 -1.12
C LYS A 258 -8.20 -13.23 -1.79
N ILE A 259 -8.80 -13.87 -2.78
CA ILE A 259 -10.06 -13.44 -3.37
C ILE A 259 -11.18 -14.28 -2.76
N VAL A 260 -12.09 -13.63 -2.04
CA VAL A 260 -13.16 -14.30 -1.30
C VAL A 260 -14.51 -13.92 -1.89
N GLY A 261 -15.28 -14.91 -2.27
CA GLY A 261 -16.68 -14.78 -2.69
C GLY A 261 -17.66 -15.26 -1.60
N PRO A 262 -18.98 -15.25 -1.88
CA PRO A 262 -19.99 -15.71 -0.92
C PRO A 262 -19.81 -17.16 -0.44
N ALA A 263 -19.22 -18.01 -1.28
CA ALA A 263 -18.99 -19.44 -0.98
C ALA A 263 -17.60 -19.71 -0.37
N GLY A 264 -16.80 -18.69 -0.10
CA GLY A 264 -15.44 -18.80 0.44
C GLY A 264 -14.37 -18.33 -0.53
N GLU A 265 -13.12 -18.78 -0.31
CA GLU A 265 -11.96 -18.43 -1.14
C GLU A 265 -12.13 -18.99 -2.57
N VAL A 266 -11.96 -18.13 -3.57
CA VAL A 266 -12.08 -18.47 -4.99
C VAL A 266 -10.76 -18.40 -5.76
N ALA A 267 -9.78 -17.65 -5.24
CA ALA A 267 -8.42 -17.57 -5.78
C ALA A 267 -7.44 -17.10 -4.72
N ARG A 268 -6.16 -17.46 -4.92
CA ARG A 268 -5.06 -17.08 -4.03
C ARG A 268 -3.79 -16.82 -4.83
N LEU A 269 -3.07 -15.78 -4.44
CA LEU A 269 -1.73 -15.45 -4.90
C LEU A 269 -0.82 -15.42 -3.68
N ASP A 270 0.15 -16.32 -3.61
CA ASP A 270 1.18 -16.34 -2.57
C ASP A 270 2.53 -15.91 -3.13
N MET A 271 3.20 -14.99 -2.45
CA MET A 271 4.50 -14.46 -2.85
C MET A 271 5.50 -14.50 -1.70
N ALA A 272 6.70 -14.96 -2.01
CA ALA A 272 7.87 -14.97 -1.15
C ALA A 272 9.13 -14.95 -2.01
N LYS A 273 10.32 -14.73 -1.45
CA LYS A 273 11.57 -14.94 -2.18
C LYS A 273 11.61 -16.33 -2.82
N PRO A 274 12.11 -16.50 -4.06
CA PRO A 274 12.91 -15.56 -4.85
C PRO A 274 12.10 -14.55 -5.67
N LEU A 275 10.77 -14.52 -5.56
CA LEU A 275 9.95 -13.54 -6.27
C LEU A 275 10.27 -12.12 -5.81
N THR A 276 9.99 -11.14 -6.68
CA THR A 276 10.03 -9.74 -6.32
C THR A 276 8.93 -9.45 -5.31
N VAL A 277 9.29 -9.35 -4.06
CA VAL A 277 8.41 -9.09 -2.92
C VAL A 277 9.12 -8.19 -1.92
N ASP A 278 8.37 -7.26 -1.34
CA ASP A 278 8.78 -6.42 -0.23
C ASP A 278 7.60 -6.30 0.75
N ASN A 279 7.53 -5.27 1.52
CA ASN A 279 6.50 -4.96 2.49
C ASN A 279 5.19 -4.52 1.79
N LEU A 280 4.55 -5.41 1.01
CA LEU A 280 3.33 -5.09 0.26
C LEU A 280 2.16 -4.88 1.23
N GLU A 281 1.64 -3.66 1.27
CA GLU A 281 0.58 -3.22 2.18
C GLU A 281 -0.66 -2.68 1.47
N GLY A 282 -0.56 -2.34 0.19
CA GLY A 282 -1.69 -1.83 -0.57
C GLY A 282 -2.20 -2.79 -1.65
N VAL A 283 -3.52 -2.85 -1.85
CA VAL A 283 -4.15 -3.57 -2.95
C VAL A 283 -5.25 -2.75 -3.60
N SER A 284 -5.26 -2.70 -4.94
CA SER A 284 -6.35 -2.12 -5.71
C SER A 284 -6.78 -3.04 -6.85
N ALA A 285 -8.07 -3.32 -6.94
CA ALA A 285 -8.68 -4.18 -7.96
C ALA A 285 -9.40 -3.35 -9.01
N VAL A 286 -8.93 -3.41 -10.26
CA VAL A 286 -9.48 -2.63 -11.38
C VAL A 286 -10.11 -3.57 -12.39
N PRO A 287 -11.39 -3.40 -12.74
CA PRO A 287 -11.99 -4.18 -13.82
C PRO A 287 -11.23 -3.98 -15.14
N GLY A 288 -10.68 -5.07 -15.67
CA GLY A 288 -9.96 -5.12 -16.93
C GLY A 288 -10.86 -5.43 -18.13
N LYS A 289 -10.23 -5.84 -19.24
CA LYS A 289 -10.93 -6.31 -20.43
C LYS A 289 -11.37 -7.77 -20.26
N ASP A 290 -12.40 -8.18 -20.98
CA ASP A 290 -12.86 -9.57 -21.10
C ASP A 290 -13.15 -10.26 -19.74
N GLY A 291 -13.64 -9.50 -18.75
CA GLY A 291 -13.94 -10.00 -17.43
C GLY A 291 -12.73 -10.27 -16.54
N ALA A 292 -11.53 -9.97 -17.00
CA ALA A 292 -10.34 -10.01 -16.15
C ALA A 292 -10.37 -8.89 -15.08
N ILE A 293 -9.65 -9.10 -14.01
CA ILE A 293 -9.43 -8.09 -12.96
C ILE A 293 -7.94 -7.86 -12.86
N ARG A 294 -7.53 -6.60 -12.96
CA ARG A 294 -6.17 -6.14 -12.73
C ARG A 294 -6.00 -5.78 -11.27
N PHE A 295 -5.09 -6.46 -10.58
CA PHE A 295 -4.64 -6.11 -9.24
C PHE A 295 -3.37 -5.29 -9.32
N TYR A 296 -3.33 -4.18 -8.58
CA TYR A 296 -2.12 -3.44 -8.27
C TYR A 296 -1.79 -3.66 -6.81
N LEU A 297 -0.53 -4.01 -6.53
CA LEU A 297 0.00 -4.20 -5.19
C LEU A 297 1.11 -3.18 -4.97
N LEU A 298 1.10 -2.49 -3.83
CA LEU A 298 2.07 -1.46 -3.49
C LEU A 298 2.79 -1.84 -2.19
N SER A 299 4.10 -1.62 -2.13
CA SER A 299 4.86 -1.80 -0.90
C SER A 299 5.24 -0.49 -0.25
N ASP A 300 5.19 -0.48 1.07
CA ASP A 300 5.86 0.48 1.93
C ASP A 300 7.36 0.15 2.00
N ASP A 301 8.21 1.16 1.93
CA ASP A 301 9.66 1.03 2.08
C ASP A 301 10.15 1.32 3.51
N ASN A 302 9.23 1.60 4.45
CA ASN A 302 9.52 1.91 5.85
C ASN A 302 10.62 2.96 6.04
N PHE A 303 10.76 3.91 5.10
CA PHE A 303 11.88 4.87 5.07
C PHE A 303 13.26 4.19 5.17
N SER A 304 13.37 2.95 4.75
CA SER A 304 14.55 2.11 4.86
C SER A 304 15.31 2.01 3.54
N ASN A 305 16.62 2.16 3.56
CA ASN A 305 17.46 1.93 2.38
C ASN A 305 17.49 0.46 1.93
N SER A 306 17.04 -0.47 2.77
CA SER A 306 17.00 -1.91 2.47
C SER A 306 15.67 -2.38 1.86
N GLN A 307 14.63 -1.56 1.94
CA GLN A 307 13.31 -1.81 1.37
C GLN A 307 13.02 -0.87 0.20
N LYS A 308 12.01 -1.18 -0.58
CA LYS A 308 11.70 -0.43 -1.80
C LYS A 308 10.21 -0.19 -1.92
N THR A 309 9.85 0.97 -2.38
CA THR A 309 8.50 1.23 -2.89
C THR A 309 8.34 0.48 -4.21
N ILE A 310 7.62 -0.64 -4.20
CA ILE A 310 7.38 -1.49 -5.38
C ILE A 310 5.91 -1.43 -5.75
N LEU A 311 5.62 -1.20 -7.03
CA LEU A 311 4.28 -1.31 -7.59
C LEU A 311 4.24 -2.51 -8.54
N LEU A 312 3.47 -3.54 -8.21
CA LEU A 312 3.26 -4.74 -9.03
C LEU A 312 1.88 -4.73 -9.65
N ALA A 313 1.75 -5.32 -10.82
CA ALA A 313 0.47 -5.52 -11.50
C ALA A 313 0.28 -7.00 -11.88
N PHE A 314 -0.91 -7.54 -11.58
CA PHE A 314 -1.32 -8.90 -11.94
C PHE A 314 -2.70 -8.89 -12.59
N ASP A 315 -2.89 -9.68 -13.64
CA ASP A 315 -4.20 -9.96 -14.20
C ASP A 315 -4.70 -11.31 -13.70
N TRP A 316 -5.92 -11.33 -13.20
CA TRP A 316 -6.62 -12.55 -12.83
C TRP A 316 -7.94 -12.62 -13.58
N LYS A 317 -8.23 -13.78 -14.15
CA LYS A 317 -9.52 -14.03 -14.80
C LYS A 317 -10.28 -15.08 -14.00
N PRO A 318 -11.45 -14.72 -13.44
CA PRO A 318 -12.31 -15.72 -12.78
C PRO A 318 -12.59 -16.89 -13.72
N ALA A 319 -12.59 -18.12 -13.18
CA ALA A 319 -13.16 -19.26 -13.90
C ALA A 319 -14.65 -19.01 -14.11
N ASN A 320 -15.14 -19.32 -15.31
CA ASN A 320 -16.55 -19.20 -15.67
C ASN A 320 -17.42 -20.18 -14.87
#